data_765ab3083c1417d242800d9366e316ba
#
_entry.id   765ab3083c1417d242800d9366e316ba
#
_cell.length_a   1.000
_cell.length_b   1.000
_cell.length_c   1.000
_cell.angle_alpha   90.00
_cell.angle_beta   90.00
_cell.angle_gamma   90.00
#
_symmetry.space_group_name_H-M   'P 1'
#
loop_
_entity.id
_entity.type
_entity.pdbx_description
1 polymer ?
#
loop_
_entity_poly.entity_id
_entity_poly.type
_entity_poly.pdbx_seq_one_letter_code
_entity_poly.pdbx_strand_id
1 'polypeptide(L)'
;MLHDFSWGGFVARASLASSVQPRATDAQTYVDRAYAGIDRLNADWYNAATGIWDNAWWNSANALTTLADFTTLRLDEANELNIGGFMRTTFNNAQKTQVQTIKTMNQGLVSSTYCIELDSGCMAKRDFIGKRGFDDFENDYYDDEGWWALAWIRSYDAAGDQEYLDMAVSIFQDMRTASGSDCSVGVYWSKDREYVNAITNELYLTVAASLARRVSEKSSTYLDIAKKHWDWFSQSGIINDDDLVNDGLDSKCKNNGLQTWSYNQGVILGGLVELHLATGDNFYLVSATKIAKAAIKALANDDGILVETDDCELSDTHCGTDGQQFKGVFIRNLRYLHEVAPQDLFKSFIIKNADSIWKNDRNKNDRLGVAWTGPYVDATGPSHSSALDAIVAAIAVADD
;
A
#
# COMPACT_ATOMS: atom_id res chain seq x y z
N MET A 1 81.81 26.85 -32.43
CA MET A 1 81.17 26.40 -33.66
C MET A 1 80.10 25.42 -33.19
N LEU A 2 78.94 25.90 -32.86
CA LEU A 2 77.76 25.99 -33.69
C LEU A 2 77.31 24.64 -34.28
N HIS A 3 76.22 24.07 -33.76
CA HIS A 3 75.07 23.85 -34.58
C HIS A 3 73.91 23.46 -33.66
N ASP A 4 72.88 24.32 -33.65
CA ASP A 4 71.48 24.05 -33.20
C ASP A 4 70.87 22.93 -34.01
N PHE A 5 70.11 22.10 -33.32
CA PHE A 5 69.02 21.34 -33.95
C PHE A 5 67.83 21.39 -33.00
N SER A 6 66.81 22.17 -33.34
CA SER A 6 65.52 22.27 -32.79
C SER A 6 64.69 21.01 -33.21
N TRP A 7 64.12 20.31 -32.25
CA TRP A 7 63.06 19.32 -32.47
C TRP A 7 61.73 19.86 -31.99
N GLY A 8 60.88 20.17 -32.95
CA GLY A 8 59.47 20.51 -32.68
C GLY A 8 58.70 19.31 -32.15
N GLY A 9 58.33 19.37 -30.89
CA GLY A 9 57.44 18.39 -30.28
C GLY A 9 55.99 18.70 -30.65
N PHE A 10 55.39 17.79 -31.41
CA PHE A 10 53.93 17.77 -31.56
C PHE A 10 53.29 17.37 -30.23
N VAL A 11 52.63 18.32 -29.57
CA VAL A 11 51.77 18.05 -28.45
C VAL A 11 50.42 17.55 -29.01
N ALA A 12 50.22 16.24 -29.01
CA ALA A 12 48.92 15.67 -29.21
C ALA A 12 48.01 16.07 -28.06
N ARG A 13 47.05 16.95 -28.31
CA ARG A 13 45.93 17.17 -27.39
C ARG A 13 45.12 15.88 -27.32
N ALA A 14 45.28 15.15 -26.22
CA ALA A 14 44.33 14.13 -25.84
C ALA A 14 43.01 14.83 -25.56
N SER A 15 42.04 14.61 -26.45
CA SER A 15 40.63 14.94 -26.20
C SER A 15 40.20 14.10 -25.00
N LEU A 16 40.06 14.71 -23.84
CA LEU A 16 39.33 14.12 -22.73
C LEU A 16 37.90 13.95 -23.21
N ALA A 17 37.56 12.73 -23.65
CA ALA A 17 36.19 12.31 -23.75
C ALA A 17 35.61 12.50 -22.34
N SER A 18 34.74 13.48 -22.20
CA SER A 18 33.91 13.66 -21.02
C SER A 18 33.18 12.34 -20.83
N SER A 19 33.61 11.55 -19.87
CA SER A 19 32.80 10.44 -19.37
C SER A 19 31.52 11.09 -18.83
N VAL A 20 30.45 10.98 -19.59
CA VAL A 20 29.11 11.23 -19.07
C VAL A 20 28.99 10.27 -17.90
N GLN A 21 29.17 10.76 -16.67
CA GLN A 21 28.77 10.00 -15.50
C GLN A 21 27.29 9.69 -15.69
N PRO A 22 26.87 8.43 -15.50
CA PRO A 22 25.45 8.14 -15.41
C PRO A 22 24.89 9.05 -14.32
N ARG A 23 23.89 9.79 -14.67
CA ARG A 23 23.22 10.76 -13.83
C ARG A 23 22.84 10.12 -12.49
N ALA A 24 23.16 10.79 -11.39
CA ALA A 24 22.46 10.71 -10.12
C ALA A 24 21.01 11.26 -10.29
N THR A 25 20.24 10.67 -11.17
CA THR A 25 19.06 11.29 -11.78
C THR A 25 17.82 10.48 -11.53
N ASP A 26 17.94 9.24 -11.11
CA ASP A 26 16.75 8.41 -11.09
C ASP A 26 15.90 8.73 -9.86
N ALA A 27 16.45 8.83 -8.68
CA ALA A 27 15.69 9.18 -7.48
C ALA A 27 15.03 10.56 -7.57
N GLN A 28 15.74 11.62 -8.00
CA GLN A 28 15.13 12.95 -8.14
C GLN A 28 13.99 12.98 -9.16
N THR A 29 14.12 12.21 -10.23
CA THR A 29 13.02 12.07 -11.20
C THR A 29 11.76 11.51 -10.56
N TYR A 30 11.89 10.50 -9.69
CA TYR A 30 10.75 9.93 -8.97
C TYR A 30 10.22 10.86 -7.87
N VAL A 31 11.09 11.64 -7.22
CA VAL A 31 10.67 12.71 -6.30
C VAL A 31 9.80 13.74 -7.01
N ASP A 32 10.23 14.23 -8.18
CA ASP A 32 9.48 15.23 -8.97
C ASP A 32 8.12 14.67 -9.41
N ARG A 33 8.09 13.40 -9.84
CA ARG A 33 6.83 12.70 -10.21
C ARG A 33 5.90 12.51 -9.01
N ALA A 34 6.43 12.08 -7.86
CA ALA A 34 5.67 11.91 -6.63
C ALA A 34 5.11 13.25 -6.14
N TYR A 35 5.94 14.31 -6.16
CA TYR A 35 5.51 15.67 -5.79
C TYR A 35 4.32 16.14 -6.64
N ALA A 36 4.43 16.05 -7.97
CA ALA A 36 3.36 16.44 -8.89
C ALA A 36 2.08 15.60 -8.68
N GLY A 37 2.23 14.29 -8.48
CA GLY A 37 1.09 13.40 -8.24
C GLY A 37 0.44 13.62 -6.88
N ILE A 38 1.20 13.87 -5.80
CA ILE A 38 0.67 14.17 -4.46
C ILE A 38 -0.09 15.51 -4.46
N ASP A 39 0.49 16.55 -5.11
CA ASP A 39 -0.22 17.82 -5.30
C ASP A 39 -1.56 17.60 -5.99
N ARG A 40 -1.57 16.77 -7.04
CA ARG A 40 -2.80 16.44 -7.79
C ARG A 40 -3.80 15.63 -6.97
N LEU A 41 -3.34 14.63 -6.19
CA LEU A 41 -4.18 13.84 -5.28
C LEU A 41 -4.95 14.74 -4.32
N ASN A 42 -4.22 15.67 -3.69
CA ASN A 42 -4.79 16.56 -2.69
C ASN A 42 -5.71 17.64 -3.31
N ALA A 43 -5.34 18.15 -4.50
CA ALA A 43 -6.14 19.18 -5.18
C ALA A 43 -7.47 18.66 -5.73
N ASP A 44 -7.49 17.42 -6.25
CA ASP A 44 -8.64 16.91 -6.98
C ASP A 44 -9.62 16.10 -6.10
N TRP A 45 -9.13 15.42 -5.06
CA TRP A 45 -9.94 14.44 -4.32
C TRP A 45 -10.03 14.69 -2.82
N TYR A 46 -9.18 15.53 -2.22
CA TYR A 46 -9.23 15.74 -0.77
C TYR A 46 -10.39 16.62 -0.36
N ASN A 47 -11.19 16.14 0.58
CA ASN A 47 -12.24 16.91 1.23
C ASN A 47 -11.84 17.27 2.67
N ALA A 48 -11.44 18.50 2.90
CA ALA A 48 -11.00 18.94 4.23
C ALA A 48 -12.11 18.87 5.30
N ALA A 49 -13.39 18.94 4.93
CA ALA A 49 -14.48 18.86 5.89
C ALA A 49 -14.64 17.45 6.48
N THR A 50 -14.38 16.42 5.69
CA THR A 50 -14.42 15.02 6.13
C THR A 50 -13.04 14.47 6.47
N GLY A 51 -11.97 15.07 5.95
CA GLY A 51 -10.60 14.58 6.10
C GLY A 51 -10.26 13.37 5.23
N ILE A 52 -11.02 13.08 4.18
CA ILE A 52 -10.82 11.91 3.31
C ILE A 52 -10.73 12.29 1.83
N TRP A 53 -10.20 11.36 1.02
CA TRP A 53 -10.06 11.49 -0.44
C TRP A 53 -11.18 10.75 -1.14
N ASP A 54 -11.80 11.39 -2.14
CA ASP A 54 -12.77 10.81 -3.09
C ASP A 54 -13.99 10.11 -2.43
N ASN A 55 -14.34 10.49 -1.20
CA ASN A 55 -15.33 9.80 -0.38
C ASN A 55 -15.10 8.27 -0.26
N ALA A 56 -13.88 7.81 -0.46
CA ALA A 56 -13.47 6.42 -0.40
C ALA A 56 -12.76 6.13 0.93
N TRP A 57 -13.41 5.37 1.83
CA TRP A 57 -13.02 5.29 3.24
C TRP A 57 -11.66 4.60 3.45
N TRP A 58 -11.57 3.30 3.18
CA TRP A 58 -10.30 2.57 3.38
C TRP A 58 -9.21 2.99 2.39
N ASN A 59 -9.59 3.43 1.20
CA ASN A 59 -8.67 3.98 0.20
C ASN A 59 -8.00 5.27 0.70
N SER A 60 -8.73 6.08 1.50
CA SER A 60 -8.15 7.27 2.13
C SER A 60 -7.07 6.92 3.15
N ALA A 61 -7.21 5.82 3.88
CA ALA A 61 -6.14 5.32 4.74
C ALA A 61 -4.89 4.94 3.92
N ASN A 62 -5.07 4.34 2.74
CA ASN A 62 -3.96 4.03 1.84
C ASN A 62 -3.33 5.29 1.23
N ALA A 63 -4.13 6.28 0.82
CA ALA A 63 -3.60 7.58 0.40
C ALA A 63 -2.77 8.25 1.51
N LEU A 64 -3.26 8.24 2.76
CA LEU A 64 -2.53 8.76 3.91
C LEU A 64 -1.21 8.00 4.16
N THR A 65 -1.21 6.67 3.99
CA THR A 65 0.00 5.84 4.09
C THR A 65 1.04 6.23 3.04
N THR A 66 0.62 6.44 1.78
CA THR A 66 1.49 6.93 0.69
C THR A 66 2.12 8.28 1.03
N LEU A 67 1.34 9.21 1.59
CA LEU A 67 1.83 10.52 2.04
C LEU A 67 2.83 10.38 3.20
N ALA A 68 2.57 9.50 4.16
CA ALA A 68 3.47 9.24 5.28
C ALA A 68 4.80 8.62 4.82
N ASP A 69 4.75 7.67 3.88
CA ASP A 69 5.94 7.08 3.28
C ASP A 69 6.76 8.11 2.50
N PHE A 70 6.11 8.96 1.72
CA PHE A 70 6.79 10.07 1.04
C PHE A 70 7.46 11.02 2.03
N THR A 71 6.78 11.37 3.13
CA THR A 71 7.33 12.23 4.19
C THR A 71 8.58 11.62 4.82
N THR A 72 8.58 10.30 5.06
CA THR A 72 9.75 9.60 5.62
C THR A 72 10.96 9.63 4.66
N LEU A 73 10.71 9.60 3.37
CA LEU A 73 11.76 9.59 2.35
C LEU A 73 12.23 11.01 1.96
N ARG A 74 11.33 12.00 1.97
CA ARG A 74 11.55 13.35 1.43
C ARG A 74 10.84 14.40 2.28
N LEU A 75 11.42 14.69 3.45
CA LEU A 75 10.80 15.58 4.46
C LEU A 75 10.66 17.03 3.95
N ASP A 76 11.63 17.54 3.22
CA ASP A 76 11.60 18.93 2.75
C ASP A 76 10.45 19.12 1.73
N GLU A 77 10.35 18.26 0.74
CA GLU A 77 9.27 18.28 -0.25
C GLU A 77 7.90 18.00 0.38
N ALA A 78 7.84 17.14 1.39
CA ALA A 78 6.63 16.88 2.16
C ALA A 78 6.15 18.11 2.93
N ASN A 79 7.08 18.91 3.48
CA ASN A 79 6.77 20.18 4.13
C ASN A 79 6.26 21.23 3.12
N GLU A 80 6.85 21.31 1.93
CA GLU A 80 6.37 22.20 0.86
C GLU A 80 4.94 21.85 0.44
N LEU A 81 4.61 20.56 0.37
CA LEU A 81 3.26 20.05 0.07
C LEU A 81 2.30 20.12 1.27
N ASN A 82 2.75 20.57 2.44
CA ASN A 82 1.97 20.63 3.67
C ASN A 82 1.36 19.27 4.08
N ILE A 83 2.08 18.16 3.87
CA ILE A 83 1.56 16.82 4.18
C ILE A 83 1.20 16.68 5.66
N GLY A 84 1.97 17.25 6.58
CA GLY A 84 1.63 17.27 8.00
C GLY A 84 0.28 17.94 8.29
N GLY A 85 -0.10 18.97 7.52
CA GLY A 85 -1.42 19.60 7.59
C GLY A 85 -2.54 18.68 7.13
N PHE A 86 -2.34 17.90 6.08
CA PHE A 86 -3.30 16.86 5.63
C PHE A 86 -3.44 15.76 6.68
N MET A 87 -2.34 15.22 7.21
CA MET A 87 -2.37 14.22 8.29
C MET A 87 -3.19 14.70 9.47
N ARG A 88 -2.92 15.92 9.96
CA ARG A 88 -3.63 16.50 11.13
C ARG A 88 -5.11 16.76 10.83
N THR A 89 -5.45 17.25 9.64
CA THR A 89 -6.84 17.50 9.24
C THR A 89 -7.62 16.19 9.10
N THR A 90 -7.01 15.16 8.51
CA THR A 90 -7.58 13.81 8.42
C THR A 90 -7.82 13.23 9.80
N PHE A 91 -6.83 13.32 10.70
CA PHE A 91 -6.99 12.86 12.07
C PHE A 91 -8.17 13.54 12.79
N ASN A 92 -8.25 14.87 12.72
CA ASN A 92 -9.25 15.62 13.44
C ASN A 92 -10.67 15.46 12.90
N ASN A 93 -10.83 15.23 11.59
CA ASN A 93 -12.12 15.26 10.93
C ASN A 93 -12.64 13.87 10.59
N ALA A 94 -11.80 12.98 10.06
CA ALA A 94 -12.25 11.65 9.70
C ALA A 94 -12.68 10.81 10.90
N GLN A 95 -12.01 10.93 12.06
CA GLN A 95 -12.45 10.23 13.28
C GLN A 95 -13.85 10.63 13.79
N LYS A 96 -14.34 11.82 13.41
CA LYS A 96 -15.67 12.31 13.78
C LYS A 96 -16.72 12.09 12.71
N THR A 97 -16.28 11.63 11.56
CA THR A 97 -17.16 11.40 10.41
C THR A 97 -17.78 10.03 10.54
N GLN A 98 -19.10 9.97 10.69
CA GLN A 98 -19.80 8.70 10.72
C GLN A 98 -19.86 8.12 9.32
N VAL A 99 -19.43 6.87 9.19
CA VAL A 99 -19.39 6.14 7.93
C VAL A 99 -20.24 4.90 8.01
N GLN A 100 -21.17 4.76 7.08
CA GLN A 100 -21.89 3.51 6.85
C GLN A 100 -21.33 2.86 5.59
N THR A 101 -21.06 1.57 5.63
CA THR A 101 -20.38 0.85 4.56
C THR A 101 -21.28 -0.28 4.04
N ILE A 102 -21.32 -0.42 2.71
CA ILE A 102 -21.87 -1.59 2.04
C ILE A 102 -20.77 -2.13 1.13
N LYS A 103 -20.37 -3.38 1.35
CA LYS A 103 -19.50 -4.10 0.42
C LYS A 103 -20.31 -5.17 -0.31
N THR A 104 -20.13 -5.24 -1.61
CA THR A 104 -20.72 -6.28 -2.46
C THR A 104 -19.61 -7.12 -3.05
N MET A 105 -19.79 -8.44 -3.01
CA MET A 105 -18.85 -9.37 -3.63
C MET A 105 -19.56 -10.05 -4.81
N ASN A 106 -18.97 -9.94 -5.99
CA ASN A 106 -19.46 -10.61 -7.19
C ASN A 106 -18.29 -11.35 -7.85
N GLN A 107 -18.34 -12.69 -7.84
CA GLN A 107 -17.30 -13.55 -8.39
C GLN A 107 -15.87 -13.22 -7.90
N GLY A 108 -15.75 -12.84 -6.61
CA GLY A 108 -14.49 -12.47 -5.98
C GLY A 108 -14.10 -10.98 -6.15
N LEU A 109 -14.80 -10.22 -6.98
CA LEU A 109 -14.62 -8.78 -7.10
C LEU A 109 -15.37 -8.08 -5.97
N VAL A 110 -14.68 -7.34 -5.12
CA VAL A 110 -15.26 -6.54 -4.04
C VAL A 110 -15.44 -5.11 -4.50
N SER A 111 -16.60 -4.53 -4.20
CA SER A 111 -16.89 -3.12 -4.41
C SER A 111 -17.50 -2.52 -3.16
N SER A 112 -16.85 -1.49 -2.63
CA SER A 112 -17.29 -0.73 -1.48
C SER A 112 -18.11 0.50 -1.89
N THR A 113 -19.18 0.75 -1.16
CA THR A 113 -19.98 1.98 -1.26
C THR A 113 -20.12 2.58 0.13
N TYR A 114 -19.75 3.85 0.25
CA TYR A 114 -19.77 4.56 1.52
C TYR A 114 -20.87 5.63 1.54
N CYS A 115 -21.52 5.73 2.69
CA CYS A 115 -22.37 6.84 3.04
C CYS A 115 -21.75 7.62 4.19
N ILE A 116 -21.42 8.87 3.94
CA ILE A 116 -20.78 9.76 4.88
C ILE A 116 -21.80 10.78 5.37
N GLU A 117 -21.90 11.01 6.68
CA GLU A 117 -22.96 11.80 7.33
C GLU A 117 -23.16 13.19 6.72
N LEU A 118 -22.10 13.82 6.21
CA LEU A 118 -22.18 15.12 5.55
C LEU A 118 -22.94 15.09 4.21
N ASP A 119 -23.13 13.90 3.63
CA ASP A 119 -23.95 13.70 2.44
C ASP A 119 -25.37 13.24 2.82
N SER A 120 -26.21 14.20 3.22
CA SER A 120 -27.60 13.95 3.63
C SER A 120 -28.42 13.18 2.58
N GLY A 121 -27.96 13.11 1.33
CA GLY A 121 -28.62 12.37 0.25
C GLY A 121 -28.40 10.87 0.29
N CYS A 122 -27.30 10.38 0.85
CA CYS A 122 -27.00 8.95 0.88
C CYS A 122 -27.77 8.20 1.97
N MET A 123 -27.95 8.81 3.14
CA MET A 123 -28.72 8.22 4.27
C MET A 123 -30.16 7.89 3.90
N ALA A 124 -30.72 8.61 2.91
CA ALA A 124 -32.07 8.35 2.39
C ALA A 124 -32.12 7.22 1.35
N LYS A 125 -30.99 6.71 0.87
CA LYS A 125 -30.95 5.58 -0.06
C LYS A 125 -31.36 4.30 0.67
N ARG A 126 -32.20 3.49 0.02
CA ARG A 126 -32.78 2.27 0.58
C ARG A 126 -31.77 1.34 1.22
N ASP A 127 -30.57 1.24 0.64
CA ASP A 127 -29.54 0.30 1.03
C ASP A 127 -28.86 0.67 2.37
N PHE A 128 -28.95 1.94 2.78
CA PHE A 128 -28.37 2.45 4.03
C PHE A 128 -29.40 2.59 5.16
N ILE A 129 -30.70 2.39 4.90
CA ILE A 129 -31.73 2.52 5.94
C ILE A 129 -31.51 1.48 7.04
N GLY A 130 -31.32 1.94 8.28
CA GLY A 130 -31.15 1.07 9.45
C GLY A 130 -29.71 0.57 9.66
N LYS A 131 -28.76 0.94 8.80
CA LYS A 131 -27.33 0.68 9.03
C LYS A 131 -26.81 1.55 10.18
N ARG A 132 -25.90 1.00 10.99
CA ARG A 132 -25.19 1.75 12.03
C ARG A 132 -24.07 2.57 11.40
N GLY A 133 -23.92 3.83 11.80
CA GLY A 133 -22.72 4.61 11.56
C GLY A 133 -21.71 4.38 12.69
N PHE A 134 -20.42 4.49 12.36
CA PHE A 134 -19.29 4.38 13.27
C PHE A 134 -18.44 5.63 13.16
N ASP A 135 -17.76 5.99 14.24
CA ASP A 135 -16.73 7.02 14.35
C ASP A 135 -15.38 6.38 14.73
N ASP A 136 -14.38 7.17 15.05
CA ASP A 136 -13.04 6.73 15.48
C ASP A 136 -12.36 5.73 14.55
N PHE A 137 -12.60 5.84 13.21
CA PHE A 137 -12.06 4.97 12.16
C PHE A 137 -12.57 3.52 12.19
N GLU A 138 -13.62 3.25 12.93
CA GLU A 138 -14.31 1.97 12.90
C GLU A 138 -15.38 1.92 11.80
N ASN A 139 -15.76 0.70 11.38
CA ASN A 139 -16.94 0.43 10.56
C ASN A 139 -17.42 -1.03 10.70
N ASP A 140 -18.25 -1.51 9.79
CA ASP A 140 -18.73 -2.89 9.80
C ASP A 140 -17.65 -3.91 9.37
N TYR A 141 -16.49 -3.46 8.83
CA TYR A 141 -15.49 -4.32 8.21
C TYR A 141 -14.10 -4.12 8.85
N TYR A 142 -13.55 -5.19 9.39
CA TYR A 142 -12.27 -5.17 10.10
C TYR A 142 -11.04 -4.94 9.19
N ASP A 143 -11.15 -5.21 7.89
CA ASP A 143 -10.10 -4.83 6.94
C ASP A 143 -10.01 -3.30 6.78
N ASP A 144 -11.15 -2.59 6.68
CA ASP A 144 -11.17 -1.13 6.64
C ASP A 144 -10.47 -0.52 7.88
N GLU A 145 -10.78 -1.06 9.06
CA GLU A 145 -10.14 -0.66 10.31
C GLU A 145 -8.63 -0.93 10.28
N GLY A 146 -8.22 -2.10 9.80
CA GLY A 146 -6.80 -2.46 9.67
C GLY A 146 -6.02 -1.50 8.77
N TRP A 147 -6.61 -1.02 7.69
CA TRP A 147 -6.00 0.00 6.83
C TRP A 147 -5.76 1.31 7.57
N TRP A 148 -6.75 1.79 8.34
CA TRP A 148 -6.61 2.99 9.16
C TRP A 148 -5.58 2.81 10.28
N ALA A 149 -5.53 1.66 10.94
CA ALA A 149 -4.51 1.38 11.94
C ALA A 149 -3.09 1.46 11.34
N LEU A 150 -2.85 0.87 10.17
CA LEU A 150 -1.55 0.97 9.48
C LEU A 150 -1.24 2.40 9.04
N ALA A 151 -2.23 3.14 8.53
CA ALA A 151 -2.03 4.53 8.14
C ALA A 151 -1.60 5.40 9.33
N TRP A 152 -2.18 5.20 10.51
CA TRP A 152 -1.79 5.94 11.72
C TRP A 152 -0.43 5.49 12.26
N ILE A 153 -0.08 4.20 12.16
CA ILE A 153 1.27 3.73 12.49
C ILE A 153 2.30 4.40 11.58
N ARG A 154 2.06 4.47 10.27
CA ARG A 154 2.98 5.12 9.33
C ARG A 154 3.05 6.64 9.54
N SER A 155 1.91 7.27 9.87
CA SER A 155 1.88 8.69 10.24
C SER A 155 2.65 8.98 11.53
N TYR A 156 2.60 8.07 12.52
CA TYR A 156 3.44 8.13 13.72
C TYR A 156 4.93 8.02 13.37
N ASP A 157 5.30 7.07 12.52
CA ASP A 157 6.69 6.91 12.08
C ASP A 157 7.24 8.16 11.38
N ALA A 158 6.38 8.87 10.62
CA ALA A 158 6.76 10.07 9.88
C ALA A 158 6.78 11.34 10.74
N ALA A 159 5.86 11.49 11.69
CA ALA A 159 5.66 12.73 12.43
C ALA A 159 6.07 12.66 13.92
N GLY A 160 6.21 11.46 14.48
CA GLY A 160 6.49 11.27 15.92
C GLY A 160 5.34 11.63 16.85
N ASP A 161 4.11 11.82 16.32
CA ASP A 161 2.96 12.23 17.11
C ASP A 161 2.28 11.04 17.79
N GLN A 162 2.31 11.02 19.13
CA GLN A 162 1.79 9.92 19.92
C GLN A 162 0.29 9.67 19.74
N GLU A 163 -0.51 10.71 19.43
CA GLU A 163 -1.95 10.56 19.19
C GLU A 163 -2.25 9.61 18.03
N TYR A 164 -1.38 9.58 17.00
CA TYR A 164 -1.52 8.65 15.87
C TYR A 164 -1.30 7.20 16.30
N LEU A 165 -0.28 6.94 17.12
CA LEU A 165 -0.02 5.60 17.62
C LEU A 165 -1.12 5.13 18.58
N ASP A 166 -1.61 6.02 19.45
CA ASP A 166 -2.70 5.73 20.38
C ASP A 166 -4.00 5.39 19.63
N MET A 167 -4.28 6.08 18.52
CA MET A 167 -5.42 5.75 17.64
C MET A 167 -5.25 4.37 17.01
N ALA A 168 -4.08 4.03 16.49
CA ALA A 168 -3.82 2.69 15.93
C ALA A 168 -4.01 1.59 16.99
N VAL A 169 -3.61 1.85 18.24
CA VAL A 169 -3.85 0.94 19.36
C VAL A 169 -5.35 0.78 19.64
N SER A 170 -6.12 1.87 19.59
CA SER A 170 -7.57 1.85 19.81
C SER A 170 -8.26 1.01 18.73
N ILE A 171 -7.97 1.28 17.46
CA ILE A 171 -8.52 0.53 16.32
C ILE A 171 -8.17 -0.96 16.45
N PHE A 172 -6.93 -1.29 16.80
CA PHE A 172 -6.55 -2.70 16.95
C PHE A 172 -7.29 -3.39 18.09
N GLN A 173 -7.73 -2.68 19.14
CA GLN A 173 -8.56 -3.25 20.19
C GLN A 173 -9.93 -3.67 19.65
N ASP A 174 -10.53 -2.90 18.76
CA ASP A 174 -11.77 -3.32 18.09
C ASP A 174 -11.53 -4.48 17.12
N MET A 175 -10.49 -4.43 16.28
CA MET A 175 -10.11 -5.55 15.40
C MET A 175 -9.96 -6.89 16.15
N ARG A 176 -9.53 -6.88 17.42
CA ARG A 176 -9.43 -8.10 18.24
C ARG A 176 -10.79 -8.72 18.52
N THR A 177 -11.88 -8.00 18.40
CA THR A 177 -13.24 -8.54 18.53
C THR A 177 -13.64 -9.43 17.37
N ALA A 178 -12.92 -9.34 16.22
CA ALA A 178 -13.07 -10.23 15.06
C ALA A 178 -12.70 -11.70 15.34
N SER A 179 -12.04 -11.97 16.47
CA SER A 179 -11.58 -13.33 16.85
C SER A 179 -12.73 -14.27 17.20
N GLY A 180 -12.43 -15.58 17.27
CA GLY A 180 -13.41 -16.64 17.59
C GLY A 180 -14.15 -17.16 16.38
N SER A 181 -13.51 -17.18 15.21
CA SER A 181 -14.03 -17.84 14.03
C SER A 181 -13.99 -19.37 14.16
N ASP A 182 -14.81 -20.06 13.40
CA ASP A 182 -14.80 -21.51 13.31
C ASP A 182 -13.48 -22.03 12.70
N CYS A 183 -12.71 -21.14 12.06
CA CYS A 183 -11.41 -21.44 11.48
C CYS A 183 -10.25 -21.21 12.47
N SER A 184 -10.44 -21.51 13.74
CA SER A 184 -9.40 -21.52 14.79
C SER A 184 -8.92 -20.10 15.13
N VAL A 185 -7.67 -19.73 14.78
CA VAL A 185 -7.08 -18.43 15.08
C VAL A 185 -7.52 -17.34 14.09
N GLY A 186 -8.03 -17.72 12.93
CA GLY A 186 -8.50 -16.79 11.92
C GLY A 186 -9.55 -15.81 12.45
N VAL A 187 -9.49 -14.58 11.97
CA VAL A 187 -10.44 -13.52 12.32
C VAL A 187 -11.45 -13.29 11.20
N TYR A 188 -12.62 -12.84 11.56
CA TYR A 188 -13.70 -12.55 10.61
C TYR A 188 -13.42 -11.27 9.82
N TRP A 189 -13.93 -11.22 8.58
CA TRP A 189 -13.89 -10.05 7.72
C TRP A 189 -14.73 -8.89 8.24
N SER A 190 -15.95 -9.22 8.71
CA SER A 190 -16.94 -8.22 9.13
C SER A 190 -17.54 -8.54 10.48
N LYS A 191 -18.22 -7.55 11.07
CA LYS A 191 -18.97 -7.67 12.32
C LYS A 191 -20.16 -8.63 12.20
N ASP A 192 -20.56 -9.00 10.97
CA ASP A 192 -21.57 -10.06 10.71
C ASP A 192 -21.00 -11.48 10.96
N ARG A 193 -19.67 -11.65 11.02
CA ARG A 193 -18.98 -12.90 11.42
C ARG A 193 -19.27 -14.10 10.49
N GLU A 194 -19.31 -13.87 9.19
CA GLU A 194 -19.66 -14.89 8.20
C GLU A 194 -18.48 -15.39 7.38
N TYR A 195 -17.43 -14.59 7.21
CA TYR A 195 -16.32 -14.89 6.30
C TYR A 195 -14.94 -14.64 6.94
N VAL A 196 -14.02 -15.57 6.70
CA VAL A 196 -12.59 -15.48 7.09
C VAL A 196 -11.78 -15.29 5.82
N ASN A 197 -11.47 -14.04 5.49
CA ASN A 197 -10.71 -13.68 4.29
C ASN A 197 -9.21 -13.47 4.57
N ALA A 198 -8.42 -13.45 3.52
CA ALA A 198 -6.97 -13.24 3.63
C ALA A 198 -6.66 -11.84 4.16
N ILE A 199 -7.20 -10.80 3.51
CA ILE A 199 -6.81 -9.43 3.78
C ILE A 199 -7.00 -8.98 5.23
N THR A 200 -8.13 -9.32 5.88
CA THR A 200 -8.34 -8.97 7.30
C THR A 200 -7.32 -9.69 8.19
N ASN A 201 -7.02 -10.94 7.88
CA ASN A 201 -6.06 -11.75 8.65
C ASN A 201 -4.62 -11.24 8.46
N GLU A 202 -4.27 -10.79 7.27
CA GLU A 202 -2.98 -10.16 6.99
C GLU A 202 -2.83 -8.81 7.69
N LEU A 203 -3.87 -7.97 7.65
CA LEU A 203 -3.90 -6.69 8.34
C LEU A 203 -3.83 -6.86 9.86
N TYR A 204 -4.59 -7.82 10.42
CA TYR A 204 -4.54 -8.14 11.83
C TYR A 204 -3.12 -8.53 12.30
N LEU A 205 -2.46 -9.39 11.54
CA LEU A 205 -1.06 -9.77 11.78
C LEU A 205 -0.12 -8.57 11.66
N THR A 206 -0.24 -7.79 10.58
CA THR A 206 0.65 -6.68 10.27
C THR A 206 0.54 -5.56 11.31
N VAL A 207 -0.68 -5.21 11.71
CA VAL A 207 -0.92 -4.22 12.79
C VAL A 207 -0.33 -4.72 14.10
N ALA A 208 -0.58 -5.98 14.49
CA ALA A 208 -0.02 -6.55 15.72
C ALA A 208 1.52 -6.53 15.72
N ALA A 209 2.17 -6.95 14.62
CA ALA A 209 3.62 -6.94 14.49
C ALA A 209 4.19 -5.51 14.54
N SER A 210 3.51 -4.57 13.90
CA SER A 210 3.89 -3.15 13.90
C SER A 210 3.78 -2.50 15.28
N LEU A 211 2.70 -2.78 16.02
CA LEU A 211 2.51 -2.31 17.40
C LEU A 211 3.52 -2.94 18.37
N ALA A 212 3.93 -4.19 18.15
CA ALA A 212 4.95 -4.85 18.96
C ALA A 212 6.29 -4.08 18.98
N ARG A 213 6.61 -3.39 17.89
CA ARG A 213 7.84 -2.59 17.76
C ARG A 213 7.72 -1.18 18.35
N ARG A 214 6.51 -0.64 18.43
CA ARG A 214 6.27 0.79 18.74
C ARG A 214 5.67 1.02 20.13
N VAL A 215 5.00 0.02 20.70
CA VAL A 215 4.33 0.12 22.02
C VAL A 215 5.09 -0.73 23.01
N SER A 216 6.11 -0.15 23.67
CA SER A 216 7.06 -0.86 24.54
C SER A 216 6.40 -1.63 25.68
N GLU A 217 5.39 -1.05 26.35
CA GLU A 217 4.71 -1.65 27.51
C GLU A 217 3.90 -2.91 27.14
N LYS A 218 3.52 -3.07 25.89
CA LYS A 218 2.72 -4.19 25.39
C LYS A 218 3.42 -4.98 24.28
N SER A 219 4.70 -4.73 24.05
CA SER A 219 5.49 -5.33 22.96
C SER A 219 5.35 -6.84 22.89
N SER A 220 5.57 -7.55 24.03
CA SER A 220 5.44 -9.02 24.08
C SER A 220 4.03 -9.50 23.74
N THR A 221 2.99 -8.81 24.22
CA THR A 221 1.60 -9.18 23.94
C THR A 221 1.28 -9.09 22.46
N TYR A 222 1.65 -7.98 21.81
CA TYR A 222 1.41 -7.80 20.38
C TYR A 222 2.25 -8.76 19.53
N LEU A 223 3.50 -9.01 19.95
CA LEU A 223 4.37 -9.96 19.27
C LEU A 223 3.82 -11.39 19.34
N ASP A 224 3.31 -11.81 20.49
CA ASP A 224 2.70 -13.14 20.66
C ASP A 224 1.44 -13.29 19.78
N ILE A 225 0.63 -12.23 19.69
CA ILE A 225 -0.54 -12.21 18.77
C ILE A 225 -0.07 -12.39 17.33
N ALA A 226 0.91 -11.58 16.87
CA ALA A 226 1.38 -11.62 15.50
C ALA A 226 2.00 -12.99 15.14
N LYS A 227 2.86 -13.55 16.03
CA LYS A 227 3.48 -14.87 15.82
C LYS A 227 2.43 -15.98 15.74
N LYS A 228 1.50 -16.02 16.70
CA LYS A 228 0.42 -17.01 16.70
C LYS A 228 -0.44 -16.91 15.44
N HIS A 229 -0.67 -15.67 14.97
CA HIS A 229 -1.48 -15.46 13.77
C HIS A 229 -0.74 -15.90 12.51
N TRP A 230 0.57 -15.62 12.40
CA TRP A 230 1.40 -16.13 11.31
C TRP A 230 1.49 -17.65 11.29
N ASP A 231 1.69 -18.29 12.46
CA ASP A 231 1.73 -19.73 12.57
C ASP A 231 0.45 -20.38 12.04
N TRP A 232 -0.68 -19.78 12.34
CA TRP A 232 -1.96 -20.21 11.79
C TRP A 232 -2.10 -19.92 10.30
N PHE A 233 -1.82 -18.66 9.86
CA PHE A 233 -2.00 -18.22 8.48
C PHE A 233 -1.18 -19.08 7.51
N SER A 234 0.07 -19.35 7.84
CA SER A 234 0.97 -20.14 7.02
C SER A 234 0.56 -21.63 6.89
N GLN A 235 -0.30 -22.14 7.81
CA GLN A 235 -0.77 -23.52 7.84
C GLN A 235 -2.24 -23.68 7.45
N SER A 236 -2.98 -22.57 7.34
CA SER A 236 -4.43 -22.57 7.06
C SER A 236 -4.78 -23.05 5.64
N GLY A 237 -3.82 -23.02 4.73
CA GLY A 237 -4.00 -23.28 3.31
C GLY A 237 -4.41 -22.03 2.50
N ILE A 238 -4.55 -20.85 3.11
CA ILE A 238 -4.79 -19.60 2.38
C ILE A 238 -3.66 -19.34 1.37
N ILE A 239 -2.40 -19.59 1.77
CA ILE A 239 -1.27 -19.66 0.84
C ILE A 239 -1.37 -21.00 0.11
N ASN A 240 -1.53 -20.97 -1.21
CA ASN A 240 -1.68 -22.16 -2.04
C ASN A 240 -0.33 -22.80 -2.42
N ASP A 241 -0.39 -23.89 -3.18
CA ASP A 241 0.80 -24.65 -3.60
C ASP A 241 1.73 -23.88 -4.54
N ASP A 242 1.25 -22.79 -5.16
CA ASP A 242 2.03 -21.88 -6.00
C ASP A 242 2.63 -20.71 -5.21
N ASP A 243 2.54 -20.75 -3.87
CA ASP A 243 2.99 -19.67 -2.96
C ASP A 243 2.24 -18.35 -3.13
N LEU A 244 1.01 -18.40 -3.62
CA LEU A 244 0.12 -17.24 -3.76
C LEU A 244 -0.98 -17.27 -2.70
N VAL A 245 -1.37 -16.10 -2.22
CA VAL A 245 -2.44 -15.94 -1.24
C VAL A 245 -3.77 -15.81 -1.97
N ASN A 246 -4.67 -16.76 -1.77
CA ASN A 246 -6.05 -16.66 -2.26
C ASN A 246 -6.90 -15.76 -1.35
N ASP A 247 -8.06 -15.36 -1.83
CA ASP A 247 -8.95 -14.40 -1.17
C ASP A 247 -9.38 -14.81 0.26
N GLY A 248 -9.51 -16.11 0.55
CA GLY A 248 -9.83 -16.57 1.89
C GLY A 248 -10.18 -18.04 2.00
N LEU A 249 -10.94 -18.36 3.05
CA LEU A 249 -11.40 -19.71 3.38
C LEU A 249 -12.89 -19.88 3.12
N ASP A 250 -13.27 -21.09 2.74
CA ASP A 250 -14.68 -21.49 2.66
C ASP A 250 -15.27 -21.82 4.05
N SER A 251 -16.56 -22.16 4.10
CA SER A 251 -17.27 -22.53 5.34
C SER A 251 -16.74 -23.79 6.03
N LYS A 252 -15.80 -24.52 5.42
CA LYS A 252 -15.11 -25.68 5.99
C LYS A 252 -13.66 -25.36 6.35
N CYS A 253 -13.31 -24.08 6.36
CA CYS A 253 -11.94 -23.58 6.62
C CYS A 253 -10.90 -24.15 5.65
N LYS A 254 -11.29 -24.29 4.38
CA LYS A 254 -10.40 -24.66 3.28
C LYS A 254 -10.21 -23.47 2.37
N ASN A 255 -9.06 -23.39 1.70
CA ASN A 255 -8.83 -22.41 0.65
C ASN A 255 -10.02 -22.39 -0.32
N ASN A 256 -10.60 -21.21 -0.55
CA ASN A 256 -11.79 -21.07 -1.37
C ASN A 256 -11.51 -21.08 -2.89
N GLY A 257 -10.23 -21.01 -3.28
CA GLY A 257 -9.80 -20.98 -4.67
C GLY A 257 -10.18 -19.71 -5.43
N LEU A 258 -10.61 -18.64 -4.73
CA LEU A 258 -10.90 -17.35 -5.34
C LEU A 258 -9.59 -16.62 -5.70
N GLN A 259 -9.71 -15.43 -6.26
CA GLN A 259 -8.63 -14.66 -6.87
C GLN A 259 -7.44 -14.46 -5.93
N THR A 260 -6.27 -14.39 -6.53
CA THR A 260 -4.99 -14.06 -5.87
C THR A 260 -4.66 -12.57 -6.09
N TRP A 261 -5.53 -11.68 -5.62
CA TRP A 261 -5.39 -10.23 -5.75
C TRP A 261 -4.01 -9.75 -5.31
N SER A 262 -3.48 -8.73 -5.98
CA SER A 262 -2.13 -8.23 -5.70
C SER A 262 -1.98 -7.71 -4.27
N TYR A 263 -3.00 -7.09 -3.67
CA TYR A 263 -2.93 -6.58 -2.30
C TYR A 263 -2.77 -7.68 -1.24
N ASN A 264 -3.37 -8.87 -1.43
CA ASN A 264 -3.16 -10.02 -0.56
C ASN A 264 -1.70 -10.51 -0.62
N GLN A 265 -1.09 -10.48 -1.80
CA GLN A 265 0.34 -10.78 -1.93
C GLN A 265 1.20 -9.71 -1.24
N GLY A 266 0.71 -8.46 -1.17
CA GLY A 266 1.42 -7.32 -0.62
C GLY A 266 1.40 -7.26 0.90
N VAL A 267 0.24 -7.23 1.53
CA VAL A 267 0.12 -6.98 2.99
C VAL A 267 0.86 -8.00 3.81
N ILE A 268 0.83 -9.27 3.40
CA ILE A 268 1.58 -10.32 4.12
C ILE A 268 3.10 -10.07 4.10
N LEU A 269 3.66 -9.47 3.03
CA LEU A 269 5.07 -9.11 3.00
C LEU A 269 5.39 -8.10 4.09
N GLY A 270 4.57 -7.05 4.22
CA GLY A 270 4.72 -6.03 5.25
C GLY A 270 4.65 -6.62 6.67
N GLY A 271 3.71 -7.51 6.92
CA GLY A 271 3.57 -8.21 8.20
C GLY A 271 4.79 -9.06 8.56
N LEU A 272 5.35 -9.78 7.57
CA LEU A 272 6.55 -10.60 7.75
C LEU A 272 7.81 -9.75 7.94
N VAL A 273 7.91 -8.60 7.29
CA VAL A 273 8.97 -7.61 7.53
C VAL A 273 8.90 -7.09 8.97
N GLU A 274 7.72 -6.69 9.45
CA GLU A 274 7.54 -6.21 10.82
C GLU A 274 7.85 -7.32 11.86
N LEU A 275 7.48 -8.58 11.59
CA LEU A 275 7.85 -9.73 12.44
C LEU A 275 9.36 -9.96 12.46
N HIS A 276 10.04 -9.87 11.30
CA HIS A 276 11.50 -9.94 11.26
C HIS A 276 12.15 -8.84 12.09
N LEU A 277 11.72 -7.59 11.90
CA LEU A 277 12.26 -6.43 12.61
C LEU A 277 12.00 -6.49 14.12
N ALA A 278 10.92 -7.15 14.55
CA ALA A 278 10.60 -7.35 15.96
C ALA A 278 11.38 -8.49 16.62
N THR A 279 11.82 -9.50 15.84
CA THR A 279 12.40 -10.74 16.39
C THR A 279 13.85 -10.97 16.01
N GLY A 280 14.33 -10.39 14.91
CA GLY A 280 15.60 -10.71 14.28
C GLY A 280 15.61 -12.05 13.52
N ASP A 281 14.46 -12.74 13.39
CA ASP A 281 14.38 -14.04 12.75
C ASP A 281 14.24 -13.90 11.22
N ASN A 282 15.21 -14.40 10.49
CA ASN A 282 15.24 -14.37 9.03
C ASN A 282 14.23 -15.34 8.38
N PHE A 283 13.62 -16.25 9.12
CA PHE A 283 12.60 -17.16 8.60
C PHE A 283 11.45 -16.37 7.96
N TYR A 284 11.05 -15.25 8.55
CA TYR A 284 10.00 -14.38 8.02
C TYR A 284 10.37 -13.76 6.66
N LEU A 285 11.64 -13.35 6.50
CA LEU A 285 12.12 -12.79 5.22
C LEU A 285 12.20 -13.85 4.11
N VAL A 286 12.55 -15.11 4.48
CA VAL A 286 12.54 -16.22 3.52
C VAL A 286 11.12 -16.45 3.00
N SER A 287 10.13 -16.49 3.89
CA SER A 287 8.72 -16.66 3.54
C SER A 287 8.20 -15.50 2.68
N ALA A 288 8.48 -14.25 3.11
CA ALA A 288 8.10 -13.06 2.34
C ALA A 288 8.72 -13.05 0.93
N THR A 289 10.01 -13.37 0.84
CA THR A 289 10.72 -13.44 -0.46
C THR A 289 10.10 -14.48 -1.39
N LYS A 290 9.67 -15.63 -0.85
CA LYS A 290 9.04 -16.69 -1.63
C LYS A 290 7.70 -16.23 -2.22
N ILE A 291 6.84 -15.63 -1.41
CA ILE A 291 5.55 -15.07 -1.83
C ILE A 291 5.77 -13.94 -2.83
N ALA A 292 6.68 -13.01 -2.57
CA ALA A 292 6.96 -11.88 -3.48
C ALA A 292 7.39 -12.34 -4.86
N LYS A 293 8.26 -13.35 -4.96
CA LYS A 293 8.71 -13.93 -6.24
C LYS A 293 7.58 -14.65 -6.97
N ALA A 294 6.74 -15.38 -6.26
CA ALA A 294 5.57 -16.03 -6.82
C ALA A 294 4.58 -14.99 -7.38
N ALA A 295 4.30 -13.92 -6.61
CA ALA A 295 3.42 -12.84 -7.01
C ALA A 295 3.93 -12.11 -8.25
N ILE A 296 5.21 -11.72 -8.31
CA ILE A 296 5.81 -11.09 -9.49
C ILE A 296 5.67 -12.01 -10.72
N LYS A 297 5.93 -13.31 -10.55
CA LYS A 297 5.82 -14.28 -11.65
C LYS A 297 4.38 -14.44 -12.14
N ALA A 298 3.40 -14.40 -11.24
CA ALA A 298 1.99 -14.67 -11.57
C ALA A 298 1.25 -13.43 -12.08
N LEU A 299 1.59 -12.25 -11.58
CA LEU A 299 0.83 -11.00 -11.80
C LEU A 299 1.56 -10.00 -12.72
N ALA A 300 2.79 -10.28 -13.16
CA ALA A 300 3.44 -9.46 -14.17
C ALA A 300 3.07 -9.94 -15.58
N ASN A 301 2.74 -9.00 -16.47
CA ASN A 301 2.60 -9.30 -17.89
C ASN A 301 3.99 -9.54 -18.57
N ASP A 302 4.00 -9.83 -19.87
CA ASP A 302 5.22 -10.10 -20.63
C ASP A 302 6.22 -8.93 -20.62
N ASP A 303 5.74 -7.69 -20.44
CA ASP A 303 6.56 -6.50 -20.29
C ASP A 303 7.05 -6.29 -18.85
N GLY A 304 6.67 -7.16 -17.92
CA GLY A 304 7.01 -7.08 -16.50
C GLY A 304 6.29 -5.95 -15.75
N ILE A 305 5.10 -5.58 -16.20
CA ILE A 305 4.21 -4.61 -15.54
C ILE A 305 3.16 -5.38 -14.75
N LEU A 306 2.93 -4.96 -13.52
CA LEU A 306 1.93 -5.52 -12.62
C LEU A 306 0.52 -5.29 -13.17
N VAL A 307 -0.23 -6.36 -13.32
CA VAL A 307 -1.64 -6.35 -13.71
C VAL A 307 -2.44 -7.13 -12.68
N GLU A 308 -3.70 -6.74 -12.47
CA GLU A 308 -4.59 -7.50 -11.61
C GLU A 308 -5.08 -8.79 -12.27
N THR A 309 -5.51 -9.73 -11.45
CA THR A 309 -6.10 -10.97 -11.94
C THR A 309 -7.33 -10.66 -12.79
N ASP A 310 -7.64 -11.54 -13.74
CA ASP A 310 -8.82 -11.46 -14.62
C ASP A 310 -8.84 -10.27 -15.61
N ASP A 311 -7.69 -9.60 -15.86
CA ASP A 311 -7.55 -8.49 -16.82
C ASP A 311 -8.61 -7.38 -16.63
N CYS A 312 -9.04 -7.15 -15.38
CA CYS A 312 -10.17 -6.28 -15.07
C CYS A 312 -9.92 -4.79 -15.30
N GLU A 313 -8.66 -4.36 -15.43
CA GLU A 313 -8.27 -2.94 -15.45
C GLU A 313 -8.85 -2.18 -16.67
N LEU A 314 -8.88 -2.83 -17.83
CA LEU A 314 -9.43 -2.27 -19.08
C LEU A 314 -10.88 -2.70 -19.35
N SER A 315 -11.50 -3.44 -18.42
CA SER A 315 -12.93 -3.78 -18.49
C SER A 315 -13.81 -2.59 -18.09
N ASP A 316 -15.11 -2.67 -18.35
CA ASP A 316 -16.08 -1.65 -17.93
C ASP A 316 -16.14 -1.44 -16.40
N THR A 317 -15.66 -2.40 -15.62
CA THR A 317 -15.65 -2.34 -14.15
C THR A 317 -14.38 -1.69 -13.59
N HIS A 318 -13.29 -1.63 -14.37
CA HIS A 318 -11.97 -1.15 -13.92
C HIS A 318 -11.55 -1.76 -12.57
N CYS A 319 -11.73 -3.06 -12.39
CA CYS A 319 -11.51 -3.84 -11.16
C CYS A 319 -12.44 -3.47 -9.98
N GLY A 320 -13.55 -2.78 -10.21
CA GLY A 320 -14.42 -2.29 -9.16
C GLY A 320 -13.80 -1.13 -8.37
N THR A 321 -14.49 -0.66 -7.33
CA THR A 321 -14.00 0.47 -6.52
C THR A 321 -12.77 0.09 -5.70
N ASP A 322 -12.70 -1.15 -5.23
CA ASP A 322 -11.64 -1.61 -4.34
C ASP A 322 -10.39 -2.05 -5.11
N GLY A 323 -10.55 -2.79 -6.20
CA GLY A 323 -9.44 -3.30 -7.01
C GLY A 323 -8.52 -2.22 -7.57
N GLN A 324 -9.03 -1.00 -7.72
CA GLN A 324 -8.23 0.15 -8.16
C GLN A 324 -7.07 0.50 -7.22
N GLN A 325 -7.16 0.09 -5.92
CA GLN A 325 -6.13 0.36 -4.92
C GLN A 325 -5.06 -0.74 -4.83
N PHE A 326 -5.38 -1.98 -5.23
CA PHE A 326 -4.65 -3.17 -4.82
C PHE A 326 -3.17 -3.19 -5.23
N LYS A 327 -2.85 -2.81 -6.46
CA LYS A 327 -1.47 -2.86 -6.99
C LYS A 327 -0.49 -1.98 -6.22
N GLY A 328 -0.93 -0.78 -5.80
CA GLY A 328 -0.12 0.11 -4.99
C GLY A 328 0.26 -0.51 -3.65
N VAL A 329 -0.71 -1.18 -3.01
CA VAL A 329 -0.47 -1.91 -1.75
C VAL A 329 0.63 -2.97 -1.92
N PHE A 330 0.61 -3.74 -3.03
CA PHE A 330 1.65 -4.73 -3.30
C PHE A 330 3.02 -4.07 -3.46
N ILE A 331 3.15 -3.05 -4.31
CA ILE A 331 4.44 -2.41 -4.59
C ILE A 331 5.01 -1.73 -3.34
N ARG A 332 4.19 -1.06 -2.53
CA ARG A 332 4.60 -0.46 -1.26
C ARG A 332 5.22 -1.50 -0.32
N ASN A 333 4.56 -2.63 -0.13
CA ASN A 333 5.05 -3.69 0.75
C ASN A 333 6.26 -4.45 0.15
N LEU A 334 6.34 -4.55 -1.18
CA LEU A 334 7.52 -5.07 -1.87
C LEU A 334 8.75 -4.17 -1.62
N ARG A 335 8.57 -2.85 -1.58
CA ARG A 335 9.61 -1.91 -1.17
C ARG A 335 10.07 -2.17 0.27
N TYR A 336 9.14 -2.31 1.23
CA TYR A 336 9.52 -2.61 2.61
C TYR A 336 10.32 -3.91 2.73
N LEU A 337 9.97 -4.93 1.95
CA LEU A 337 10.75 -6.16 1.89
C LEU A 337 12.12 -5.93 1.27
N HIS A 338 12.22 -5.14 0.19
CA HIS A 338 13.48 -4.84 -0.46
C HIS A 338 14.45 -4.10 0.47
N GLU A 339 13.99 -3.16 1.28
CA GLU A 339 14.80 -2.41 2.23
C GLU A 339 15.50 -3.29 3.27
N VAL A 340 14.93 -4.43 3.66
CA VAL A 340 15.51 -5.35 4.64
C VAL A 340 16.10 -6.62 4.02
N ALA A 341 15.69 -6.97 2.81
CA ALA A 341 16.17 -8.13 2.05
C ALA A 341 16.34 -7.75 0.56
N PRO A 342 17.35 -6.93 0.22
CA PRO A 342 17.52 -6.38 -1.12
C PRO A 342 17.63 -7.47 -2.19
N GLN A 343 16.93 -7.26 -3.33
CA GLN A 343 17.01 -8.11 -4.52
C GLN A 343 16.86 -7.29 -5.80
N ASP A 344 17.72 -7.52 -6.78
CA ASP A 344 17.67 -6.86 -8.09
C ASP A 344 16.31 -7.03 -8.78
N LEU A 345 15.66 -8.17 -8.59
CA LEU A 345 14.32 -8.43 -9.12
C LEU A 345 13.30 -7.44 -8.55
N PHE A 346 13.30 -7.21 -7.25
CA PHE A 346 12.35 -6.30 -6.60
C PHE A 346 12.59 -4.85 -7.04
N LYS A 347 13.84 -4.40 -6.99
CA LYS A 347 14.24 -3.07 -7.48
C LYS A 347 13.80 -2.87 -8.93
N SER A 348 14.19 -3.77 -9.82
CA SER A 348 13.87 -3.66 -11.24
C SER A 348 12.36 -3.66 -11.50
N PHE A 349 11.60 -4.46 -10.74
CA PHE A 349 10.15 -4.52 -10.87
C PHE A 349 9.48 -3.21 -10.43
N ILE A 350 9.87 -2.65 -9.28
CA ILE A 350 9.35 -1.38 -8.76
C ILE A 350 9.63 -0.24 -9.77
N ILE A 351 10.87 -0.10 -10.22
CA ILE A 351 11.28 0.94 -11.17
C ILE A 351 10.49 0.83 -12.48
N LYS A 352 10.38 -0.38 -13.03
CA LYS A 352 9.68 -0.61 -14.28
C LYS A 352 8.20 -0.23 -14.21
N ASN A 353 7.54 -0.53 -13.10
CA ASN A 353 6.13 -0.18 -12.88
C ASN A 353 5.96 1.34 -12.72
N ALA A 354 6.79 2.01 -11.94
CA ALA A 354 6.76 3.46 -11.79
C ALA A 354 6.99 4.20 -13.13
N ASP A 355 7.88 3.69 -13.98
CA ASP A 355 8.13 4.26 -15.30
C ASP A 355 6.97 4.02 -16.25
N SER A 356 6.36 2.83 -16.23
CA SER A 356 5.19 2.53 -17.06
C SER A 356 4.00 3.41 -16.70
N ILE A 357 3.68 3.55 -15.42
CA ILE A 357 2.63 4.44 -14.92
C ILE A 357 2.83 5.85 -15.50
N TRP A 358 4.01 6.42 -15.28
CA TRP A 358 4.27 7.80 -15.69
C TRP A 358 4.21 8.01 -17.20
N LYS A 359 4.61 7.02 -17.97
CA LYS A 359 4.65 7.07 -19.43
C LYS A 359 3.32 6.74 -20.09
N ASN A 360 2.60 5.73 -19.58
CA ASN A 360 1.51 5.07 -20.29
C ASN A 360 0.14 5.31 -19.64
N ASP A 361 0.10 5.55 -18.31
CA ASP A 361 -1.14 5.63 -17.53
C ASP A 361 -1.30 6.99 -16.82
N ARG A 362 -0.79 8.05 -17.43
CA ARG A 362 -0.87 9.43 -16.95
C ARG A 362 -1.54 10.32 -17.99
N ASN A 363 -2.48 11.17 -17.55
CA ASN A 363 -3.04 12.18 -18.43
C ASN A 363 -2.23 13.50 -18.37
N LYS A 364 -2.62 14.48 -19.21
CA LYS A 364 -1.96 15.81 -19.30
C LYS A 364 -2.02 16.65 -18.02
N ASN A 365 -2.84 16.28 -17.05
CA ASN A 365 -3.02 16.98 -15.77
C ASN A 365 -2.37 16.18 -14.60
N ASP A 366 -1.48 15.25 -14.89
CA ASP A 366 -0.78 14.39 -13.93
C ASP A 366 -1.69 13.48 -13.09
N ARG A 367 -2.90 13.18 -13.59
CA ARG A 367 -3.75 12.15 -13.01
C ARG A 367 -3.29 10.78 -13.48
N LEU A 368 -3.21 9.83 -12.56
CA LEU A 368 -2.72 8.46 -12.77
C LEU A 368 -3.91 7.49 -12.69
N GLY A 369 -4.04 6.63 -13.68
CA GLY A 369 -5.16 5.71 -13.80
C GLY A 369 -4.91 4.35 -13.11
N VAL A 370 -5.76 3.37 -13.46
CA VAL A 370 -5.65 2.01 -12.94
C VAL A 370 -4.84 1.08 -13.85
N ALA A 371 -4.79 1.36 -15.15
CA ALA A 371 -4.15 0.48 -16.13
C ALA A 371 -2.67 0.87 -16.34
N TRP A 372 -1.80 0.37 -15.49
CA TRP A 372 -0.36 0.74 -15.50
C TRP A 372 0.37 0.42 -16.79
N THR A 373 -0.17 -0.48 -17.61
CA THR A 373 0.31 -0.77 -18.97
C THR A 373 -0.11 0.29 -19.97
N GLY A 374 -1.13 1.11 -19.61
CA GLY A 374 -1.88 1.96 -20.54
C GLY A 374 -2.87 1.17 -21.42
N PRO A 375 -3.72 1.86 -22.20
CA PRO A 375 -3.83 3.32 -22.22
C PRO A 375 -4.45 3.89 -20.93
N TYR A 376 -4.22 5.18 -20.65
CA TYR A 376 -4.84 5.86 -19.53
C TYR A 376 -6.37 5.74 -19.59
N VAL A 377 -6.96 5.34 -18.46
CA VAL A 377 -8.39 5.42 -18.18
C VAL A 377 -8.63 6.45 -17.10
N ASP A 378 -9.87 6.92 -16.94
CA ASP A 378 -10.19 7.97 -15.97
C ASP A 378 -9.70 7.57 -14.55
N ALA A 379 -8.97 8.51 -13.94
CA ALA A 379 -8.42 8.33 -12.60
C ALA A 379 -9.48 8.65 -11.53
N THR A 380 -9.44 7.86 -10.48
CA THR A 380 -10.12 8.09 -9.20
C THR A 380 -9.08 8.37 -8.12
N GLY A 381 -9.50 8.82 -6.93
CA GLY A 381 -8.60 8.95 -5.78
C GLY A 381 -7.87 7.62 -5.46
N PRO A 382 -8.59 6.48 -5.39
CA PRO A 382 -7.99 5.15 -5.21
C PRO A 382 -6.96 4.76 -6.27
N SER A 383 -7.27 4.85 -7.57
CA SER A 383 -6.32 4.47 -8.63
C SER A 383 -5.10 5.36 -8.64
N HIS A 384 -5.30 6.66 -8.40
CA HIS A 384 -4.21 7.63 -8.37
C HIS A 384 -3.27 7.41 -7.17
N SER A 385 -3.81 7.19 -5.96
CA SER A 385 -2.98 6.90 -4.79
C SER A 385 -2.27 5.54 -4.90
N SER A 386 -2.91 4.53 -5.53
CA SER A 386 -2.30 3.25 -5.85
C SER A 386 -1.07 3.41 -6.76
N ALA A 387 -1.19 4.19 -7.83
CA ALA A 387 -0.09 4.47 -8.73
C ALA A 387 1.02 5.31 -8.06
N LEU A 388 0.66 6.22 -7.16
CA LEU A 388 1.62 6.98 -6.35
C LEU A 388 2.44 6.08 -5.41
N ASP A 389 1.86 5.02 -4.83
CA ASP A 389 2.63 4.04 -4.03
C ASP A 389 3.82 3.49 -4.82
N ALA A 390 3.64 3.18 -6.11
CA ALA A 390 4.72 2.68 -6.95
C ALA A 390 5.78 3.74 -7.24
N ILE A 391 5.38 4.99 -7.47
CA ILE A 391 6.32 6.11 -7.72
C ILE A 391 7.09 6.44 -6.45
N VAL A 392 6.46 6.46 -5.28
CA VAL A 392 7.10 6.68 -3.98
C VAL A 392 8.06 5.53 -3.65
N ALA A 393 7.67 4.28 -3.92
CA ALA A 393 8.53 3.12 -3.77
C ALA A 393 9.79 3.22 -4.65
N ALA A 394 9.67 3.76 -5.87
CA ALA A 394 10.79 3.94 -6.78
C ALA A 394 11.82 4.96 -6.26
N ILE A 395 11.42 5.96 -5.47
CA ILE A 395 12.35 6.89 -4.81
C ILE A 395 13.35 6.11 -3.94
N ALA A 396 12.82 5.26 -3.06
CA ALA A 396 13.64 4.51 -2.10
C ALA A 396 14.64 3.57 -2.79
N VAL A 397 14.18 2.82 -3.81
CA VAL A 397 15.03 1.82 -4.48
C VAL A 397 15.96 2.43 -5.54
N ALA A 398 15.73 3.65 -6.01
CA ALA A 398 16.62 4.33 -6.96
C ALA A 398 17.86 4.91 -6.29
N ASP A 399 17.79 5.20 -4.99
CA ASP A 399 18.92 5.70 -4.19
C ASP A 399 19.90 4.56 -3.79
N ASP A 400 19.47 3.27 -3.86
CA ASP A 400 20.29 2.09 -3.61
C ASP A 400 21.14 1.72 -4.87
#